data_e13df8ed6c4930a4d4191d6a8f769053
#
_entry.id   e13df8ed6c4930a4d4191d6a8f769053
#
_cell.length_a   1.000
_cell.length_b   1.000
_cell.length_c   1.000
_cell.angle_alpha   90.00
_cell.angle_beta   90.00
_cell.angle_gamma   90.00
#
_symmetry.space_group_name_H-M   'P 1'
#
loop_
_entity.id
_entity.type
_entity.pdbx_description
1 polymer ?
#
loop_
_entity_poly.entity_id
_entity_poly.type
_entity_poly.pdbx_seq_one_letter_code
_entity_poly.pdbx_strand_id
1 'polypeptide(L)'
;MQKILLLIASLFYFNFILAENEIKSWQGIHETPLSCLEQQFAEPPVEFANYVIWGWEGKMDKKTICNDLDSIKKKGFRAVIFEAGYKLPFKYLSEEWFKAIRTGVVEAKNET
;
A
#
# COMPACT_ATOMS: atom_id res chain seq x y z
N MET A 1 41.15 25.00 -11.58
CA MET A 1 40.72 23.64 -11.97
C MET A 1 40.53 22.72 -10.76
N GLN A 2 41.45 22.66 -9.81
CA GLN A 2 41.36 21.77 -8.63
C GLN A 2 40.14 22.01 -7.73
N LYS A 3 39.71 23.27 -7.52
CA LYS A 3 38.53 23.60 -6.71
C LYS A 3 37.19 23.18 -7.38
N ILE A 4 37.13 23.20 -8.71
CA ILE A 4 35.95 22.78 -9.47
C ILE A 4 35.81 21.26 -9.42
N LEU A 5 36.96 20.55 -9.49
CA LEU A 5 36.96 19.07 -9.38
C LEU A 5 36.47 18.58 -8.00
N LEU A 6 36.85 19.27 -6.92
CA LEU A 6 36.39 18.99 -5.57
C LEU A 6 34.90 19.26 -5.39
N LEU A 7 34.36 20.29 -6.02
CA LEU A 7 32.94 20.63 -5.97
C LEU A 7 32.10 19.58 -6.72
N ILE A 8 32.55 19.11 -7.88
CA ILE A 8 31.90 18.04 -8.63
C ILE A 8 31.96 16.73 -7.87
N ALA A 9 33.08 16.36 -7.27
CA ALA A 9 33.23 15.16 -6.46
C ALA A 9 32.32 15.19 -5.22
N SER A 10 32.15 16.35 -4.56
CA SER A 10 31.25 16.48 -3.41
C SER A 10 29.78 16.36 -3.80
N LEU A 11 29.39 16.89 -4.97
CA LEU A 11 28.03 16.74 -5.50
C LEU A 11 27.70 15.28 -5.86
N PHE A 12 28.65 14.53 -6.43
CA PHE A 12 28.48 13.10 -6.69
C PHE A 12 28.39 12.28 -5.41
N TYR A 13 29.19 12.60 -4.40
CA TYR A 13 29.16 11.93 -3.11
C TYR A 13 27.85 12.18 -2.35
N PHE A 14 27.31 13.39 -2.42
CA PHE A 14 26.03 13.75 -1.79
C PHE A 14 24.84 13.02 -2.45
N ASN A 15 24.83 12.89 -3.78
CA ASN A 15 23.81 12.12 -4.48
C ASN A 15 23.92 10.62 -4.21
N PHE A 16 25.11 10.07 -4.00
CA PHE A 16 25.32 8.67 -3.65
C PHE A 16 24.76 8.36 -2.24
N ILE A 17 24.97 9.25 -1.27
CA ILE A 17 24.44 9.13 0.10
C ILE A 17 22.89 9.20 0.12
N LEU A 18 22.29 10.02 -0.75
CA LEU A 18 20.82 10.12 -0.84
C LEU A 18 20.18 8.90 -1.51
N ALA A 19 20.90 8.22 -2.39
CA ALA A 19 20.39 7.00 -3.08
C ALA A 19 20.40 5.76 -2.19
N GLU A 20 21.18 5.73 -1.10
CA GLU A 20 21.35 4.55 -0.24
C GLU A 20 20.25 4.41 0.83
N ASN A 21 19.34 5.38 0.97
CA ASN A 21 18.36 5.42 2.05
C ASN A 21 16.93 5.00 1.67
N GLU A 22 16.70 4.51 0.46
CA GLU A 22 15.41 3.91 0.12
C GLU A 22 15.49 2.38 0.03
N ILE A 23 15.86 1.74 1.12
CA ILE A 23 15.45 0.34 1.33
C ILE A 23 13.93 0.39 1.46
N LYS A 24 13.24 0.06 0.38
CA LYS A 24 11.78 -0.05 0.42
C LYS A 24 11.43 -1.06 1.52
N SER A 25 10.59 -0.66 2.43
CA SER A 25 10.25 -1.41 3.65
C SER A 25 9.84 -2.87 3.40
N TRP A 26 9.32 -3.18 2.21
CA TRP A 26 8.95 -4.55 1.81
C TRP A 26 10.14 -5.43 1.38
N GLN A 27 11.33 -4.85 1.15
CA GLN A 27 12.56 -5.57 0.77
C GLN A 27 13.50 -5.78 1.97
N GLY A 28 13.25 -5.09 3.07
CA GLY A 28 14.03 -5.26 4.29
C GLY A 28 13.52 -6.47 5.06
N ILE A 29 14.27 -7.57 5.04
CA ILE A 29 14.13 -8.59 6.08
C ILE A 29 14.68 -7.94 7.33
N HIS A 30 13.80 -7.33 8.11
CA HIS A 30 14.16 -6.81 9.42
C HIS A 30 14.37 -8.02 10.34
N GLU A 31 15.60 -8.23 10.79
CA GLU A 31 15.85 -9.14 11.88
C GLU A 31 15.15 -8.60 13.12
N THR A 32 13.98 -9.15 13.39
CA THR A 32 13.20 -8.77 14.57
C THR A 32 13.88 -9.35 15.79
N PRO A 33 14.28 -8.52 16.77
CA PRO A 33 14.83 -9.04 18.04
C PRO A 33 13.83 -10.02 18.66
N LEU A 34 14.34 -11.12 19.19
CA LEU A 34 13.50 -12.17 19.80
C LEU A 34 12.58 -11.61 20.90
N SER A 35 13.02 -10.56 21.59
CA SER A 35 12.22 -9.83 22.60
C SER A 35 10.95 -9.16 22.06
N CYS A 36 10.91 -8.87 20.75
CA CYS A 36 9.75 -8.24 20.11
C CYS A 36 8.84 -9.28 19.40
N LEU A 37 9.29 -10.54 19.32
CA LEU A 37 8.60 -11.55 18.54
C LEU A 37 7.20 -11.89 19.12
N GLU A 38 7.10 -12.00 20.44
CA GLU A 38 5.82 -12.28 21.12
C GLU A 38 4.81 -11.16 20.89
N GLN A 39 5.23 -9.91 20.99
CA GLN A 39 4.37 -8.76 20.74
C GLN A 39 3.93 -8.71 19.27
N GLN A 40 4.86 -8.91 18.32
CA GLN A 40 4.56 -8.92 16.90
C GLN A 40 3.71 -10.12 16.47
N PHE A 41 3.78 -11.22 17.21
CA PHE A 41 2.90 -12.36 16.98
C PHE A 41 1.47 -12.09 17.47
N ALA A 42 1.31 -11.40 18.60
CA ALA A 42 0.01 -11.02 19.15
C ALA A 42 -0.66 -9.89 18.34
N GLU A 43 0.13 -8.93 17.87
CA GLU A 43 -0.30 -7.80 17.05
C GLU A 43 0.59 -7.67 15.80
N PRO A 44 0.35 -8.47 14.76
CA PRO A 44 1.18 -8.46 13.58
C PRO A 44 1.18 -7.10 12.89
N PRO A 45 2.35 -6.60 12.44
CA PRO A 45 2.42 -5.44 11.56
C PRO A 45 1.53 -5.61 10.32
N VAL A 46 1.06 -4.48 9.77
CA VAL A 46 0.10 -4.48 8.64
C VAL A 46 0.61 -5.27 7.43
N GLU A 47 1.92 -5.28 7.18
CA GLU A 47 2.56 -6.04 6.10
C GLU A 47 2.43 -7.56 6.22
N PHE A 48 2.16 -8.08 7.43
CA PHE A 48 1.90 -9.51 7.68
C PHE A 48 0.42 -9.81 7.90
N ALA A 49 -0.43 -8.81 7.76
CA ALA A 49 -1.86 -8.99 7.97
C ALA A 49 -2.51 -9.80 6.83
N ASN A 50 -3.58 -10.49 7.17
CA ASN A 50 -4.39 -11.19 6.19
C ASN A 50 -5.01 -10.20 5.20
N TYR A 51 -5.02 -10.57 3.94
CA TYR A 51 -5.72 -9.86 2.87
C TYR A 51 -6.87 -10.69 2.32
N VAL A 52 -7.80 -10.01 1.66
CA VAL A 52 -8.91 -10.64 0.95
C VAL A 52 -8.96 -10.15 -0.50
N ILE A 53 -9.28 -11.04 -1.41
CA ILE A 53 -9.62 -10.68 -2.78
C ILE A 53 -11.05 -10.14 -2.76
N TRP A 54 -11.20 -8.86 -3.10
CA TRP A 54 -12.49 -8.20 -3.14
C TRP A 54 -12.98 -8.07 -4.58
N GLY A 55 -13.77 -9.09 -4.98
CA GLY A 55 -14.38 -9.13 -6.31
C GLY A 55 -15.50 -8.09 -6.40
N TRP A 56 -15.37 -7.15 -7.31
CA TRP A 56 -16.34 -6.10 -7.55
C TRP A 56 -17.42 -6.56 -8.52
N GLU A 57 -18.63 -6.66 -8.02
CA GLU A 57 -19.82 -6.98 -8.81
C GLU A 57 -20.97 -6.01 -8.47
N GLY A 58 -21.78 -5.67 -9.47
CA GLY A 58 -22.93 -4.79 -9.27
C GLY A 58 -22.53 -3.32 -9.01
N LYS A 59 -23.31 -2.64 -8.19
CA LYS A 59 -23.18 -1.20 -7.98
C LYS A 59 -21.96 -0.88 -7.09
N MET A 60 -20.96 -0.20 -7.66
CA MET A 60 -19.73 0.23 -6.99
C MET A 60 -19.73 1.75 -6.77
N ASP A 61 -20.76 2.27 -6.09
CA ASP A 61 -20.76 3.67 -5.66
C ASP A 61 -19.99 3.83 -4.32
N LYS A 62 -19.71 5.08 -3.95
CA LYS A 62 -18.97 5.39 -2.73
C LYS A 62 -19.57 4.71 -1.49
N LYS A 63 -20.89 4.70 -1.34
CA LYS A 63 -21.57 4.10 -0.19
C LYS A 63 -21.34 2.60 -0.11
N THR A 64 -21.45 1.90 -1.24
CA THR A 64 -21.18 0.46 -1.31
C THR A 64 -19.72 0.18 -0.95
N ILE A 65 -18.79 0.93 -1.55
CA ILE A 65 -17.35 0.81 -1.27
C ILE A 65 -17.05 0.98 0.22
N CYS A 66 -17.57 2.02 0.88
CA CYS A 66 -17.37 2.23 2.31
C CYS A 66 -17.95 1.07 3.14
N ASN A 67 -19.18 0.65 2.88
CA ASN A 67 -19.83 -0.43 3.62
C ASN A 67 -19.07 -1.76 3.49
N ASP A 68 -18.53 -2.05 2.30
CA ASP A 68 -17.76 -3.26 2.06
C ASP A 68 -16.41 -3.20 2.80
N LEU A 69 -15.70 -2.07 2.74
CA LEU A 69 -14.44 -1.86 3.48
C LEU A 69 -14.65 -2.01 4.98
N ASP A 70 -15.70 -1.38 5.54
CA ASP A 70 -16.09 -1.54 6.94
C ASP A 70 -16.32 -3.00 7.32
N SER A 71 -17.02 -3.73 6.44
CA SER A 71 -17.32 -5.15 6.66
C SER A 71 -16.07 -6.01 6.62
N ILE A 72 -15.16 -5.74 5.69
CA ILE A 72 -13.85 -6.40 5.55
C ILE A 72 -13.00 -6.15 6.79
N LYS A 73 -12.91 -4.89 7.23
CA LYS A 73 -12.17 -4.50 8.43
C LYS A 73 -12.74 -5.17 9.70
N LYS A 74 -14.05 -5.17 9.88
CA LYS A 74 -14.73 -5.85 11.00
C LYS A 74 -14.46 -7.34 11.07
N LYS A 75 -14.19 -7.99 9.93
CA LYS A 75 -13.81 -9.40 9.85
C LYS A 75 -12.31 -9.64 10.11
N GLY A 76 -11.54 -8.60 10.42
CA GLY A 76 -10.12 -8.70 10.77
C GLY A 76 -9.16 -8.64 9.59
N PHE A 77 -9.63 -8.41 8.36
CA PHE A 77 -8.74 -8.19 7.22
C PHE A 77 -8.17 -6.78 7.26
N ARG A 78 -6.88 -6.64 6.93
CA ARG A 78 -6.15 -5.36 6.95
C ARG A 78 -5.72 -4.90 5.56
N ALA A 79 -5.86 -5.76 4.55
CA ALA A 79 -5.55 -5.45 3.17
C ALA A 79 -6.57 -6.06 2.22
N VAL A 80 -6.78 -5.42 1.07
CA VAL A 80 -7.69 -5.89 0.02
C VAL A 80 -7.00 -5.86 -1.34
N ILE A 81 -7.32 -6.83 -2.17
CA ILE A 81 -6.96 -6.85 -3.59
C ILE A 81 -8.23 -6.60 -4.38
N PHE A 82 -8.26 -5.50 -5.15
CA PHE A 82 -9.39 -5.19 -6.03
C PHE A 82 -9.39 -6.13 -7.23
N GLU A 83 -10.46 -6.85 -7.43
CA GLU A 83 -10.66 -7.69 -8.59
C GLU A 83 -11.90 -7.24 -9.37
N ALA A 84 -11.76 -7.10 -10.70
CA ALA A 84 -12.87 -6.80 -11.58
C ALA A 84 -13.76 -8.03 -11.75
N GLY A 85 -14.97 -8.00 -11.20
CA GLY A 85 -15.96 -9.04 -11.42
C GLY A 85 -16.66 -8.93 -12.79
N TYR A 86 -17.38 -10.00 -13.15
CA TYR A 86 -18.05 -10.09 -14.46
C TYR A 86 -19.28 -9.17 -14.61
N LYS A 87 -19.86 -8.70 -13.51
CA LYS A 87 -21.09 -7.90 -13.51
C LYS A 87 -20.83 -6.45 -13.09
N LEU A 88 -19.68 -5.89 -13.49
CA LEU A 88 -19.41 -4.48 -13.26
C LEU A 88 -20.39 -3.59 -14.03
N PRO A 89 -20.88 -2.49 -13.43
CA PRO A 89 -21.81 -1.58 -14.09
C PRO A 89 -21.12 -0.64 -15.09
N PHE A 90 -19.80 -0.70 -15.20
CA PHE A 90 -18.96 0.09 -16.08
C PHE A 90 -17.88 -0.78 -16.73
N LYS A 91 -17.34 -0.29 -17.84
CA LYS A 91 -16.31 -1.02 -18.60
C LYS A 91 -15.00 -1.07 -17.81
N TYR A 92 -14.35 -2.23 -17.78
CA TYR A 92 -13.02 -2.42 -17.23
C TYR A 92 -12.01 -1.45 -17.87
N LEU A 93 -11.15 -0.83 -17.06
CA LEU A 93 -10.18 0.21 -17.44
C LEU A 93 -10.81 1.50 -18.03
N SER A 94 -12.12 1.74 -17.83
CA SER A 94 -12.74 3.03 -18.16
C SER A 94 -12.44 4.10 -17.10
N GLU A 95 -12.79 5.36 -17.37
CA GLU A 95 -12.68 6.45 -16.41
C GLU A 95 -13.50 6.17 -15.13
N GLU A 96 -14.68 5.57 -15.27
CA GLU A 96 -15.54 5.16 -14.17
C GLU A 96 -14.86 4.09 -13.31
N TRP A 97 -14.20 3.12 -13.94
CA TRP A 97 -13.38 2.12 -13.25
C TRP A 97 -12.30 2.79 -12.40
N PHE A 98 -11.48 3.65 -13.01
CA PHE A 98 -10.41 4.34 -12.28
C PHE A 98 -10.93 5.27 -11.19
N LYS A 99 -12.09 5.89 -11.39
CA LYS A 99 -12.76 6.70 -10.36
C LYS A 99 -13.16 5.82 -9.17
N ALA A 100 -13.73 4.65 -9.40
CA ALA A 100 -14.13 3.72 -8.36
C ALA A 100 -12.90 3.18 -7.59
N ILE A 101 -11.81 2.80 -8.30
CA ILE A 101 -10.55 2.39 -7.67
C ILE A 101 -9.98 3.51 -6.80
N ARG A 102 -9.90 4.75 -7.30
CA ARG A 102 -9.44 5.90 -6.50
C ARG A 102 -10.28 6.09 -5.25
N THR A 103 -11.60 5.96 -5.36
CA THR A 103 -12.50 6.02 -4.20
C THR A 103 -12.15 4.93 -3.20
N GLY A 104 -12.02 3.68 -3.63
CA GLY A 104 -11.67 2.57 -2.75
C GLY A 104 -10.34 2.77 -2.02
N VAL A 105 -9.30 3.25 -2.73
CA VAL A 105 -7.99 3.53 -2.14
C VAL A 105 -8.06 4.66 -1.11
N VAL A 106 -8.80 5.74 -1.40
CA VAL A 106 -8.93 6.88 -0.47
C VAL A 106 -9.70 6.47 0.78
N GLU A 107 -10.83 5.77 0.62
CA GLU A 107 -11.63 5.33 1.77
C GLU A 107 -10.88 4.27 2.61
N ALA A 108 -10.16 3.34 1.99
CA ALA A 108 -9.34 2.38 2.73
C ALA A 108 -8.25 3.05 3.58
N LYS A 109 -7.64 4.15 3.09
CA LYS A 109 -6.69 4.94 3.88
C LYS A 109 -7.33 5.68 5.05
N ASN A 110 -8.57 6.12 4.92
CA ASN A 110 -9.28 6.81 6.00
C ASN A 110 -9.70 5.86 7.12
N GLU A 111 -9.75 4.55 6.84
CA GLU A 111 -10.07 3.49 7.78
C GLU A 111 -8.86 2.99 8.60
N THR A 112 -7.64 3.35 8.21
CA THR A 112 -6.41 2.93 8.89
C THR A 112 -6.11 3.83 10.05
#